data_e476643e75ca83563d0c1061177fbf1c
#
_entry.id   e476643e75ca83563d0c1061177fbf1c
#
_cell.length_a   1.000
_cell.length_b   1.000
_cell.length_c   1.000
_cell.angle_alpha   90.00
_cell.angle_beta   90.00
_cell.angle_gamma   90.00
#
_symmetry.space_group_name_H-M   'P 1'
#
loop_
_entity.id
_entity.type
_entity.pdbx_description
1 polymer ?
#
loop_
_entity_poly.entity_id
_entity_poly.type
_entity_poly.pdbx_seq_one_letter_code
_entity_poly.pdbx_strand_id
1 'polypeptide(L)'
;MTNRTSALKLLVFSFLCLFYGHSTAQNNDGWALKRQSDGLTVYVRDAANSDVKEIKIETMLDASLHAVVAVLKDVPVYEEWIYKCQEAYRLKPAEDKASLYYCKVDFPWPMSDRDFIAQSRLRQDPETRKVYIDVKGKPDQKEEMEDVVRIRSLDIHYELTPVSDKKTKMSYRLHSDPGGAIPTWLVNMVVDNGPVNTVKGMREMLKSEKYQNAKFAFLK
;
A
#
# COMPACT_ATOMS: atom_id res chain seq x y z
N MET A 1 -14.87 -7.57 86.45
CA MET A 1 -13.96 -6.61 85.79
C MET A 1 -13.24 -7.30 84.66
N THR A 2 -13.75 -7.23 83.44
CA THR A 2 -13.28 -7.99 82.29
C THR A 2 -13.09 -7.01 81.16
N ASN A 3 -11.82 -6.78 80.81
CA ASN A 3 -11.37 -6.05 79.62
C ASN A 3 -11.60 -6.89 78.37
N ARG A 4 -12.37 -6.41 77.42
CA ARG A 4 -12.46 -6.95 76.10
C ARG A 4 -11.79 -5.97 75.12
N THR A 5 -10.61 -6.36 74.65
CA THR A 5 -9.90 -5.72 73.55
C THR A 5 -10.42 -6.28 72.22
N SER A 6 -11.08 -5.40 71.46
CA SER A 6 -11.55 -5.70 70.12
C SER A 6 -10.39 -5.59 69.12
N ALA A 7 -10.03 -6.68 68.48
CA ALA A 7 -9.05 -6.71 67.37
C ALA A 7 -9.72 -6.22 66.09
N LEU A 8 -9.26 -5.09 65.61
CA LEU A 8 -9.66 -4.53 64.33
C LEU A 8 -8.86 -5.23 63.21
N LYS A 9 -9.49 -6.11 62.47
CA LYS A 9 -8.90 -6.76 61.29
C LYS A 9 -8.91 -5.77 60.13
N LEU A 10 -7.73 -5.26 59.80
CA LEU A 10 -7.49 -4.47 58.60
C LEU A 10 -7.49 -5.41 57.35
N LEU A 11 -8.53 -5.35 56.53
CA LEU A 11 -8.61 -6.04 55.24
C LEU A 11 -7.92 -5.14 54.23
N VAL A 12 -6.65 -5.50 53.88
CA VAL A 12 -5.93 -4.90 52.76
C VAL A 12 -6.47 -5.53 51.47
N PHE A 13 -7.29 -4.79 50.76
CA PHE A 13 -7.78 -5.17 49.44
C PHE A 13 -6.69 -4.82 48.40
N SER A 14 -5.90 -5.82 48.03
CA SER A 14 -4.86 -5.70 46.99
C SER A 14 -5.55 -5.62 45.63
N PHE A 15 -5.67 -4.40 45.07
CA PHE A 15 -6.19 -4.15 43.71
C PHE A 15 -5.09 -4.47 42.73
N LEU A 16 -5.08 -5.71 42.24
CA LEU A 16 -4.15 -6.18 41.19
C LEU A 16 -4.65 -5.61 39.86
N CYS A 17 -4.14 -4.44 39.47
CA CYS A 17 -4.34 -3.88 38.13
C CYS A 17 -3.65 -4.79 37.11
N LEU A 18 -4.42 -5.67 36.47
CA LEU A 18 -3.99 -6.39 35.28
C LEU A 18 -3.85 -5.37 34.13
N PHE A 19 -2.65 -4.84 33.95
CA PHE A 19 -2.26 -4.18 32.71
C PHE A 19 -2.26 -5.23 31.61
N TYR A 20 -3.35 -5.34 30.87
CA TYR A 20 -3.35 -5.98 29.58
C TYR A 20 -2.49 -5.12 28.64
N GLY A 21 -1.19 -5.36 28.67
CA GLY A 21 -0.29 -4.86 27.66
C GLY A 21 -0.74 -5.43 26.31
N HIS A 22 -1.30 -4.58 25.45
CA HIS A 22 -1.48 -4.91 24.05
C HIS A 22 -0.07 -5.04 23.45
N SER A 23 0.48 -6.24 23.46
CA SER A 23 1.66 -6.57 22.68
C SER A 23 1.25 -6.40 21.21
N THR A 24 1.56 -5.26 20.62
CA THR A 24 1.60 -5.16 19.17
C THR A 24 2.68 -6.13 18.72
N ALA A 25 2.27 -7.21 18.06
CA ALA A 25 3.20 -8.17 17.49
C ALA A 25 4.05 -7.44 16.45
N GLN A 26 5.22 -6.98 16.87
CA GLN A 26 6.22 -6.41 16.00
C GLN A 26 6.88 -7.58 15.29
N ASN A 27 6.58 -7.78 14.02
CA ASN A 27 7.31 -8.72 13.18
C ASN A 27 8.78 -8.31 13.16
N ASN A 28 9.70 -9.29 13.11
CA ASN A 28 11.17 -9.08 13.12
C ASN A 28 11.69 -8.15 11.99
N ASP A 29 10.85 -7.72 11.07
CA ASP A 29 11.15 -6.87 9.91
C ASP A 29 10.71 -5.39 10.08
N GLY A 30 10.36 -4.97 11.31
CA GLY A 30 10.04 -3.58 11.67
C GLY A 30 8.62 -3.11 11.30
N TRP A 31 7.77 -3.96 10.75
CA TRP A 31 6.40 -3.60 10.41
C TRP A 31 5.50 -3.55 11.65
N ALA A 32 4.83 -2.41 11.85
CA ALA A 32 3.80 -2.22 12.86
C ALA A 32 2.42 -2.22 12.22
N LEU A 33 1.45 -2.92 12.82
CA LEU A 33 0.06 -2.88 12.37
C LEU A 33 -0.51 -1.48 12.57
N LYS A 34 -1.01 -0.85 11.50
CA LYS A 34 -1.68 0.45 11.55
C LYS A 34 -3.19 0.29 11.65
N ARG A 35 -3.79 -0.56 10.82
CA ARG A 35 -5.22 -0.91 10.88
C ARG A 35 -5.56 -2.19 10.15
N GLN A 36 -6.74 -2.73 10.46
CA GLN A 36 -7.32 -3.85 9.75
C GLN A 36 -8.82 -3.58 9.55
N SER A 37 -9.25 -3.49 8.30
CA SER A 37 -10.65 -3.28 7.93
C SER A 37 -10.90 -3.70 6.48
N ASP A 38 -12.14 -4.04 6.15
CA ASP A 38 -12.59 -4.38 4.79
C ASP A 38 -11.74 -5.46 4.10
N GLY A 39 -11.20 -6.42 4.87
CA GLY A 39 -10.30 -7.45 4.35
C GLY A 39 -8.94 -6.91 3.89
N LEU A 40 -8.55 -5.73 4.37
CA LEU A 40 -7.22 -5.14 4.22
C LEU A 40 -6.51 -5.15 5.56
N THR A 41 -5.25 -5.60 5.58
CA THR A 41 -4.36 -5.44 6.73
C THR A 41 -3.25 -4.46 6.32
N VAL A 42 -3.18 -3.35 7.02
CA VAL A 42 -2.27 -2.22 6.71
C VAL A 42 -1.20 -2.13 7.78
N TYR A 43 0.05 -2.16 7.34
CA TYR A 43 1.22 -1.99 8.18
C TYR A 43 2.00 -0.76 7.76
N VAL A 44 2.76 -0.22 8.70
CA VAL A 44 3.72 0.87 8.47
C VAL A 44 5.05 0.53 9.12
N ARG A 45 6.13 1.07 8.56
CA ARG A 45 7.45 1.07 9.21
C ARG A 45 8.23 2.33 8.84
N ASP A 46 9.28 2.60 9.59
CA ASP A 46 10.22 3.65 9.24
C ASP A 46 11.05 3.23 8.03
N ALA A 47 11.27 4.16 7.10
CA ALA A 47 12.11 3.93 5.94
C ALA A 47 13.58 4.22 6.28
N ALA A 48 14.52 3.44 5.72
CA ALA A 48 15.94 3.56 6.07
C ALA A 48 16.57 4.92 5.72
N ASN A 49 16.06 5.60 4.68
CA ASN A 49 16.65 6.85 4.15
C ASN A 49 15.60 7.95 3.94
N SER A 50 14.53 7.94 4.70
CA SER A 50 13.45 8.93 4.58
C SER A 50 12.66 9.02 5.89
N ASP A 51 12.25 10.22 6.26
CA ASP A 51 11.34 10.45 7.38
C ASP A 51 9.88 10.08 7.03
N VAL A 52 9.59 9.85 5.75
CA VAL A 52 8.28 9.34 5.30
C VAL A 52 8.25 7.82 5.46
N LYS A 53 7.20 7.34 6.14
CA LYS A 53 7.04 5.91 6.40
C LYS A 53 6.76 5.09 5.14
N GLU A 54 7.24 3.86 5.15
CA GLU A 54 6.77 2.83 4.22
C GLU A 54 5.42 2.26 4.65
N ILE A 55 4.63 1.86 3.67
CA ILE A 55 3.36 1.17 3.84
C ILE A 55 3.43 -0.22 3.25
N LYS A 56 2.76 -1.16 3.90
CA LYS A 56 2.45 -2.48 3.35
C LYS A 56 0.97 -2.79 3.55
N ILE A 57 0.30 -3.20 2.47
CA ILE A 57 -1.09 -3.67 2.50
C ILE A 57 -1.11 -5.13 2.08
N GLU A 58 -1.70 -5.98 2.91
CA GLU A 58 -1.98 -7.37 2.59
C GLU A 58 -3.47 -7.58 2.42
N THR A 59 -3.86 -8.30 1.37
CA THR A 59 -5.25 -8.58 1.08
C THR A 59 -5.44 -9.81 0.22
N MET A 60 -6.64 -10.39 0.28
CA MET A 60 -7.11 -11.37 -0.69
C MET A 60 -7.96 -10.67 -1.76
N LEU A 61 -7.65 -10.95 -3.03
CA LEU A 61 -8.41 -10.49 -4.19
C LEU A 61 -9.18 -11.68 -4.77
N ASP A 62 -10.49 -11.50 -4.97
CA ASP A 62 -11.35 -12.50 -5.60
C ASP A 62 -11.23 -12.41 -7.13
N ALA A 63 -10.02 -12.69 -7.61
CA ALA A 63 -9.64 -12.61 -9.01
C ALA A 63 -8.44 -13.50 -9.31
N SER A 64 -8.33 -13.96 -10.56
CA SER A 64 -7.18 -14.74 -11.03
C SER A 64 -5.92 -13.86 -11.03
N LEU A 65 -4.75 -14.51 -10.98
CA LEU A 65 -3.46 -13.84 -11.13
C LEU A 65 -3.40 -13.00 -12.44
N HIS A 66 -3.92 -13.55 -13.54
CA HIS A 66 -3.97 -12.85 -14.83
C HIS A 66 -4.82 -11.58 -14.76
N ALA A 67 -5.98 -11.63 -14.09
CA ALA A 67 -6.85 -10.48 -13.92
C ALA A 67 -6.16 -9.36 -13.15
N VAL A 68 -5.50 -9.69 -12.03
CA VAL A 68 -4.77 -8.70 -11.23
C VAL A 68 -3.63 -8.06 -12.03
N VAL A 69 -2.86 -8.87 -12.74
CA VAL A 69 -1.80 -8.37 -13.62
C VAL A 69 -2.36 -7.49 -14.73
N ALA A 70 -3.53 -7.83 -15.28
CA ALA A 70 -4.17 -7.04 -16.34
C ALA A 70 -4.55 -5.63 -15.85
N VAL A 71 -5.15 -5.50 -14.67
CA VAL A 71 -5.46 -4.19 -14.06
C VAL A 71 -4.16 -3.39 -13.83
N LEU A 72 -3.13 -4.00 -13.24
CA LEU A 72 -1.85 -3.33 -12.95
C LEU A 72 -1.07 -2.91 -14.20
N LYS A 73 -1.31 -3.54 -15.35
CA LYS A 73 -0.68 -3.19 -16.64
C LYS A 73 -1.46 -2.18 -17.47
N ASP A 74 -2.72 -1.94 -17.14
CA ASP A 74 -3.61 -1.10 -17.96
C ASP A 74 -3.51 0.38 -17.61
N VAL A 75 -2.32 0.96 -17.84
CA VAL A 75 -2.01 2.36 -17.51
C VAL A 75 -3.08 3.36 -17.98
N PRO A 76 -3.67 3.26 -19.22
CA PRO A 76 -4.67 4.25 -19.68
C PRO A 76 -5.93 4.34 -18.83
N VAL A 77 -6.19 3.37 -17.96
CA VAL A 77 -7.37 3.38 -17.07
C VAL A 77 -7.01 3.66 -15.60
N TYR A 78 -5.81 4.10 -15.31
CA TYR A 78 -5.40 4.41 -13.94
C TYR A 78 -6.24 5.50 -13.29
N GLU A 79 -6.78 6.43 -14.06
CA GLU A 79 -7.70 7.47 -13.60
C GLU A 79 -8.99 6.90 -12.99
N GLU A 80 -9.40 5.69 -13.40
CA GLU A 80 -10.64 5.07 -12.92
C GLU A 80 -10.48 4.42 -11.53
N TRP A 81 -9.24 4.07 -11.12
CA TRP A 81 -9.06 3.28 -9.90
C TRP A 81 -7.90 3.71 -8.98
N ILE A 82 -6.87 4.35 -9.49
CA ILE A 82 -5.83 4.91 -8.63
C ILE A 82 -6.39 6.17 -7.95
N TYR A 83 -6.33 6.17 -6.63
CA TYR A 83 -6.90 7.25 -5.83
C TYR A 83 -6.35 8.60 -6.24
N LYS A 84 -7.27 9.53 -6.59
CA LYS A 84 -6.94 10.90 -6.99
C LYS A 84 -6.08 11.01 -8.27
N CYS A 85 -5.95 9.96 -9.06
CA CYS A 85 -5.31 10.06 -10.37
C CYS A 85 -6.15 10.93 -11.31
N GLN A 86 -5.53 11.97 -11.87
CA GLN A 86 -6.17 12.89 -12.82
C GLN A 86 -5.77 12.60 -14.26
N GLU A 87 -4.58 12.04 -14.45
CA GLU A 87 -4.01 11.76 -15.75
C GLU A 87 -3.02 10.61 -15.66
N ALA A 88 -3.09 9.65 -16.59
CA ALA A 88 -2.10 8.60 -16.70
C ALA A 88 -1.94 8.13 -18.16
N TYR A 89 -0.69 8.02 -18.61
CA TYR A 89 -0.38 7.51 -19.95
C TYR A 89 1.01 6.89 -20.02
N ARG A 90 1.20 6.02 -21.01
CA ARG A 90 2.51 5.44 -21.29
C ARG A 90 3.41 6.42 -22.03
N LEU A 91 4.66 6.50 -21.59
CA LEU A 91 5.70 7.29 -22.26
C LEU A 91 6.39 6.49 -23.39
N LYS A 92 6.24 5.17 -23.39
CA LYS A 92 6.73 4.25 -24.41
C LYS A 92 5.69 3.18 -24.72
N PRO A 93 5.74 2.55 -25.89
CA PRO A 93 4.90 1.40 -26.20
C PRO A 93 4.95 0.34 -25.08
N ALA A 94 3.83 -0.35 -24.88
CA ALA A 94 3.74 -1.37 -23.85
C ALA A 94 4.61 -2.58 -24.21
N GLU A 95 5.34 -3.09 -23.24
CA GLU A 95 6.05 -4.36 -23.31
C GLU A 95 5.35 -5.41 -22.44
N ASP A 96 5.59 -6.69 -22.70
CA ASP A 96 4.98 -7.78 -21.93
C ASP A 96 5.28 -7.68 -20.43
N LYS A 97 6.52 -7.35 -20.08
CA LYS A 97 7.01 -7.38 -18.70
C LYS A 97 7.49 -6.03 -18.17
N ALA A 98 7.35 -4.95 -18.95
CA ALA A 98 7.77 -3.62 -18.52
C ALA A 98 6.83 -2.54 -19.04
N SER A 99 6.79 -1.40 -18.35
CA SER A 99 6.10 -0.20 -18.79
C SER A 99 6.77 1.02 -18.19
N LEU A 100 6.93 2.07 -19.01
CA LEU A 100 7.31 3.41 -18.55
C LEU A 100 6.11 4.32 -18.73
N TYR A 101 5.67 4.99 -17.65
CA TYR A 101 4.46 5.77 -17.65
C TYR A 101 4.56 7.01 -16.78
N TYR A 102 3.72 7.96 -17.11
CA TYR A 102 3.43 9.18 -16.35
C TYR A 102 2.14 9.00 -15.57
N CYS A 103 2.05 9.62 -14.38
CA CYS A 103 0.83 9.74 -13.63
C CYS A 103 0.82 11.07 -12.86
N LYS A 104 -0.32 11.76 -12.89
CA LYS A 104 -0.60 12.96 -12.12
C LYS A 104 -1.69 12.68 -11.10
N VAL A 105 -1.51 13.13 -9.87
CA VAL A 105 -2.46 12.94 -8.76
C VAL A 105 -2.85 14.28 -8.14
N ASP A 106 -4.13 14.41 -7.86
CA ASP A 106 -4.73 15.55 -7.19
C ASP A 106 -4.31 15.62 -5.72
N PHE A 107 -3.89 16.79 -5.28
CA PHE A 107 -3.63 17.09 -3.87
C PHE A 107 -4.59 18.18 -3.39
N PRO A 108 -5.05 18.11 -2.12
CA PRO A 108 -6.00 19.08 -1.62
C PRO A 108 -5.40 20.48 -1.55
N TRP A 109 -6.19 21.48 -1.97
CA TRP A 109 -5.81 22.88 -1.82
C TRP A 109 -5.42 23.20 -0.35
N PRO A 110 -4.39 24.00 -0.06
CA PRO A 110 -3.62 24.86 -0.98
C PRO A 110 -2.35 24.21 -1.57
N MET A 111 -2.24 22.90 -1.55
CA MET A 111 -1.07 22.19 -2.10
C MET A 111 -1.24 22.00 -3.61
N SER A 112 -0.12 22.16 -4.36
CA SER A 112 -0.06 21.80 -5.77
C SER A 112 -0.31 20.30 -5.98
N ASP A 113 -0.76 19.92 -7.16
CA ASP A 113 -0.80 18.52 -7.60
C ASP A 113 0.60 17.90 -7.59
N ARG A 114 0.65 16.59 -7.60
CA ARG A 114 1.89 15.83 -7.76
C ARG A 114 1.87 15.04 -9.03
N ASP A 115 3.05 14.86 -9.60
CA ASP A 115 3.22 13.91 -10.68
C ASP A 115 4.41 12.98 -10.43
N PHE A 116 4.40 11.88 -11.15
CA PHE A 116 5.55 10.99 -11.18
C PHE A 116 5.69 10.31 -12.54
N ILE A 117 6.93 9.98 -12.86
CA ILE A 117 7.25 9.02 -13.92
C ILE A 117 7.72 7.75 -13.24
N ALA A 118 7.19 6.63 -13.67
CA ALA A 118 7.53 5.35 -13.10
C ALA A 118 7.79 4.27 -14.15
N GLN A 119 8.74 3.40 -13.85
CA GLN A 119 8.99 2.21 -14.63
C GLN A 119 8.57 0.99 -13.82
N SER A 120 7.62 0.23 -14.34
CA SER A 120 7.25 -1.08 -13.82
C SER A 120 8.05 -2.17 -14.53
N ARG A 121 8.39 -3.23 -13.76
CA ARG A 121 8.97 -4.47 -14.26
C ARG A 121 8.31 -5.65 -13.59
N LEU A 122 7.86 -6.60 -14.41
CA LEU A 122 7.22 -7.83 -13.97
C LEU A 122 8.17 -9.01 -14.12
N ARG A 123 8.21 -9.86 -13.09
CA ARG A 123 8.83 -11.18 -13.14
C ARG A 123 7.91 -12.21 -12.48
N GLN A 124 7.93 -13.42 -12.99
CA GLN A 124 7.27 -14.57 -12.36
C GLN A 124 8.30 -15.58 -11.89
N ASP A 125 8.12 -16.08 -10.70
CA ASP A 125 8.87 -17.21 -10.15
C ASP A 125 8.32 -18.51 -10.79
N PRO A 126 9.15 -19.32 -11.45
CA PRO A 126 8.70 -20.50 -12.19
C PRO A 126 8.22 -21.65 -11.29
N GLU A 127 8.71 -21.71 -10.04
CA GLU A 127 8.38 -22.79 -9.11
C GLU A 127 7.11 -22.47 -8.32
N THR A 128 7.05 -21.28 -7.73
CA THR A 128 5.94 -20.86 -6.88
C THR A 128 4.80 -20.21 -7.66
N ARG A 129 5.02 -19.86 -8.93
CA ARG A 129 4.16 -19.05 -9.81
C ARG A 129 3.83 -17.65 -9.25
N LYS A 130 4.47 -17.23 -8.18
CA LYS A 130 4.33 -15.86 -7.68
C LYS A 130 4.76 -14.87 -8.74
N VAL A 131 4.00 -13.79 -8.87
CA VAL A 131 4.38 -12.65 -9.69
C VAL A 131 4.84 -11.52 -8.80
N TYR A 132 5.95 -10.92 -9.19
CA TYR A 132 6.49 -9.71 -8.58
C TYR A 132 6.46 -8.58 -9.60
N ILE A 133 5.98 -7.42 -9.18
CA ILE A 133 6.01 -6.21 -10.00
C ILE A 133 6.69 -5.13 -9.18
N ASP A 134 7.86 -4.73 -9.66
CA ASP A 134 8.64 -3.64 -9.09
C ASP A 134 8.37 -2.36 -9.89
N VAL A 135 8.00 -1.28 -9.21
CA VAL A 135 7.78 0.04 -9.81
C VAL A 135 8.72 1.03 -9.16
N LYS A 136 9.58 1.64 -9.97
CA LYS A 136 10.58 2.60 -9.52
C LYS A 136 10.35 3.97 -10.17
N GLY A 137 10.47 5.01 -9.39
CA GLY A 137 10.48 6.38 -9.88
C GLY A 137 11.58 6.62 -10.91
N LYS A 138 11.27 7.38 -11.95
CA LYS A 138 12.14 7.80 -13.04
C LYS A 138 11.95 9.30 -13.32
N PRO A 139 12.21 10.17 -12.31
CA PRO A 139 11.79 11.58 -12.35
C PRO A 139 12.34 12.35 -13.56
N ASP A 140 13.51 11.98 -14.05
CA ASP A 140 14.20 12.69 -15.13
C ASP A 140 13.81 12.23 -16.56
N GLN A 141 12.83 11.32 -16.69
CA GLN A 141 12.37 10.81 -18.00
C GLN A 141 11.31 11.70 -18.68
N LYS A 142 10.91 12.79 -18.04
CA LYS A 142 10.02 13.82 -18.58
C LYS A 142 10.31 15.14 -17.87
N GLU A 143 10.29 16.25 -18.60
CA GLU A 143 10.43 17.58 -18.02
C GLU A 143 9.37 17.85 -16.94
N GLU A 144 9.75 18.62 -15.93
CA GLU A 144 8.83 19.03 -14.88
C GLU A 144 7.84 20.08 -15.42
N MET A 145 6.63 20.07 -14.90
CA MET A 145 5.59 21.01 -15.28
C MET A 145 5.51 22.11 -14.22
N GLU A 146 5.22 23.33 -14.67
CA GLU A 146 4.91 24.45 -13.79
C GLU A 146 3.67 24.11 -12.94
N ASP A 147 3.65 24.51 -11.69
CA ASP A 147 2.58 24.29 -10.72
C ASP A 147 2.32 22.81 -10.30
N VAL A 148 3.13 21.87 -10.74
CA VAL A 148 3.08 20.46 -10.33
C VAL A 148 4.38 20.04 -9.65
N VAL A 149 4.27 19.43 -8.48
CA VAL A 149 5.47 18.97 -7.75
C VAL A 149 5.82 17.55 -8.18
N ARG A 150 7.03 17.35 -8.72
CA ARG A 150 7.55 16.06 -9.12
C ARG A 150 7.92 15.21 -7.91
N ILE A 151 7.26 14.03 -7.76
CA ILE A 151 7.66 12.98 -6.82
C ILE A 151 8.97 12.36 -7.33
N ARG A 152 10.07 12.60 -6.61
CA ARG A 152 11.40 12.11 -7.00
C ARG A 152 11.72 10.74 -6.40
N SER A 153 11.14 10.42 -5.24
CA SER A 153 11.31 9.12 -4.58
C SER A 153 10.01 8.34 -4.63
N LEU A 154 9.99 7.28 -5.43
CA LEU A 154 8.87 6.35 -5.56
C LEU A 154 9.40 4.93 -5.69
N ASP A 155 8.95 4.08 -4.78
CA ASP A 155 9.27 2.65 -4.76
C ASP A 155 8.01 1.86 -4.42
N ILE A 156 7.53 1.06 -5.38
CA ILE A 156 6.37 0.19 -5.18
C ILE A 156 6.78 -1.25 -5.48
N HIS A 157 6.29 -2.16 -4.67
CA HIS A 157 6.49 -3.58 -4.86
C HIS A 157 5.20 -4.35 -4.65
N TYR A 158 4.75 -5.05 -5.66
CA TYR A 158 3.67 -6.02 -5.57
C TYR A 158 4.22 -7.44 -5.54
N GLU A 159 3.77 -8.23 -4.57
CA GLU A 159 3.90 -9.68 -4.56
C GLU A 159 2.49 -10.28 -4.70
N LEU A 160 2.28 -11.00 -5.78
CA LEU A 160 1.01 -11.64 -6.11
C LEU A 160 1.19 -13.16 -6.03
N THR A 161 0.51 -13.78 -5.08
CA THR A 161 0.54 -15.23 -4.87
C THR A 161 -0.76 -15.85 -5.36
N PRO A 162 -0.79 -16.66 -6.41
CA PRO A 162 -1.99 -17.37 -6.83
C PRO A 162 -2.40 -18.37 -5.74
N VAL A 163 -3.64 -18.27 -5.27
CA VAL A 163 -4.22 -19.18 -4.27
C VAL A 163 -5.13 -20.18 -4.94
N SER A 164 -5.85 -19.73 -5.97
CA SER A 164 -6.67 -20.57 -6.87
C SER A 164 -6.86 -19.82 -8.20
N ASP A 165 -7.56 -20.45 -9.13
CA ASP A 165 -7.90 -19.83 -10.43
C ASP A 165 -8.73 -18.55 -10.30
N LYS A 166 -9.33 -18.31 -9.14
CA LYS A 166 -10.21 -17.16 -8.86
C LYS A 166 -9.78 -16.36 -7.63
N LYS A 167 -8.63 -16.68 -7.04
CA LYS A 167 -8.14 -15.96 -5.85
C LYS A 167 -6.64 -15.71 -5.90
N THR A 168 -6.26 -14.48 -5.63
CA THR A 168 -4.86 -14.05 -5.54
C THR A 168 -4.63 -13.32 -4.22
N LYS A 169 -3.64 -13.77 -3.44
CA LYS A 169 -3.14 -12.99 -2.30
C LYS A 169 -2.21 -11.90 -2.83
N MET A 170 -2.43 -10.67 -2.41
CA MET A 170 -1.57 -9.52 -2.75
C MET A 170 -0.90 -8.98 -1.49
N SER A 171 0.41 -8.79 -1.58
CA SER A 171 1.17 -7.89 -0.71
C SER A 171 1.62 -6.70 -1.55
N TYR A 172 1.21 -5.51 -1.17
CA TYR A 172 1.52 -4.24 -1.83
C TYR A 172 2.33 -3.37 -0.89
N ARG A 173 3.57 -3.06 -1.24
CA ARG A 173 4.42 -2.13 -0.48
C ARG A 173 4.64 -0.85 -1.29
N LEU A 174 4.61 0.26 -0.59
CA LEU A 174 4.83 1.58 -1.16
C LEU A 174 5.71 2.40 -0.22
N HIS A 175 6.74 3.01 -0.78
CA HIS A 175 7.39 4.18 -0.24
C HIS A 175 7.34 5.29 -1.30
N SER A 176 6.85 6.46 -0.91
CA SER A 176 6.80 7.64 -1.78
C SER A 176 6.92 8.89 -0.94
N ASP A 177 7.90 9.72 -1.26
CA ASP A 177 8.02 11.05 -0.69
C ASP A 177 7.29 12.04 -1.62
N PRO A 178 6.18 12.64 -1.19
CA PRO A 178 5.39 13.56 -2.02
C PRO A 178 6.13 14.86 -2.35
N GLY A 179 7.27 15.12 -1.72
CA GLY A 179 8.05 16.35 -1.92
C GLY A 179 7.30 17.63 -1.52
N GLY A 180 7.95 18.78 -1.80
CA GLY A 180 7.40 20.10 -1.47
C GLY A 180 7.43 20.41 0.03
N ALA A 181 6.75 21.49 0.44
CA ALA A 181 6.77 22.01 1.81
C ALA A 181 5.71 21.35 2.73
N ILE A 182 5.47 20.04 2.59
CA ILE A 182 4.51 19.32 3.45
C ILE A 182 5.25 18.80 4.69
N PRO A 183 4.80 19.15 5.92
CA PRO A 183 5.40 18.60 7.12
C PRO A 183 5.30 17.07 7.15
N THR A 184 6.40 16.38 7.39
CA THR A 184 6.48 14.91 7.36
C THR A 184 5.49 14.23 8.32
N TRP A 185 5.23 14.84 9.50
CA TRP A 185 4.25 14.30 10.43
C TRP A 185 2.84 14.25 9.83
N LEU A 186 2.47 15.25 9.01
CA LEU A 186 1.18 15.28 8.33
C LEU A 186 1.10 14.21 7.23
N VAL A 187 2.19 14.06 6.44
CA VAL A 187 2.29 12.97 5.46
C VAL A 187 2.10 11.62 6.14
N ASN A 188 2.84 11.36 7.23
CA ASN A 188 2.79 10.09 7.97
C ASN A 188 1.43 9.81 8.64
N MET A 189 0.69 10.85 9.01
CA MET A 189 -0.65 10.69 9.57
C MET A 189 -1.63 10.08 8.55
N VAL A 190 -1.54 10.49 7.29
CA VAL A 190 -2.47 10.09 6.21
C VAL A 190 -1.86 9.16 5.17
N VAL A 191 -0.65 8.67 5.41
CA VAL A 191 0.18 7.91 4.46
C VAL A 191 -0.55 6.71 3.84
N ASP A 192 -1.50 6.09 4.53
CA ASP A 192 -2.28 4.94 4.07
C ASP A 192 -3.57 5.29 3.31
N ASN A 193 -4.01 6.54 3.30
CA ASN A 193 -5.28 6.91 2.66
C ASN A 193 -5.26 6.65 1.15
N GLY A 194 -4.25 7.12 0.46
CA GLY A 194 -4.08 6.92 -0.98
C GLY A 194 -3.99 5.42 -1.34
N PRO A 195 -3.02 4.69 -0.78
CA PRO A 195 -2.83 3.26 -1.04
C PRO A 195 -4.06 2.39 -0.77
N VAL A 196 -4.75 2.63 0.35
CA VAL A 196 -5.96 1.87 0.70
C VAL A 196 -7.09 2.12 -0.30
N ASN A 197 -7.34 3.38 -0.67
CA ASN A 197 -8.38 3.70 -1.64
C ASN A 197 -8.01 3.18 -3.04
N THR A 198 -6.74 3.20 -3.41
CA THR A 198 -6.24 2.58 -4.64
C THR A 198 -6.52 1.07 -4.67
N VAL A 199 -6.27 0.34 -3.56
CA VAL A 199 -6.61 -1.10 -3.50
C VAL A 199 -8.11 -1.32 -3.57
N LYS A 200 -8.94 -0.44 -2.96
CA LYS A 200 -10.40 -0.51 -3.11
C LYS A 200 -10.84 -0.30 -4.55
N GLY A 201 -10.28 0.69 -5.24
CA GLY A 201 -10.53 0.94 -6.66
C GLY A 201 -10.13 -0.26 -7.54
N MET A 202 -8.95 -0.85 -7.28
CA MET A 202 -8.52 -2.08 -7.96
C MET A 202 -9.54 -3.22 -7.80
N ARG A 203 -10.10 -3.43 -6.60
CA ARG A 203 -11.12 -4.44 -6.36
C ARG A 203 -12.37 -4.23 -7.21
N GLU A 204 -12.77 -2.97 -7.44
CA GLU A 204 -13.90 -2.66 -8.32
C GLU A 204 -13.57 -2.99 -9.79
N MET A 205 -12.38 -2.61 -10.27
CA MET A 205 -11.94 -2.94 -11.63
C MET A 205 -11.94 -4.45 -11.89
N LEU A 206 -11.51 -5.25 -10.90
CA LEU A 206 -11.44 -6.70 -11.00
C LEU A 206 -12.82 -7.37 -11.18
N LYS A 207 -13.94 -6.66 -10.95
CA LYS A 207 -15.29 -7.17 -11.21
C LYS A 207 -15.65 -7.14 -12.70
N SER A 208 -14.94 -6.35 -13.51
CA SER A 208 -15.20 -6.22 -14.94
C SER A 208 -14.80 -7.48 -15.71
N GLU A 209 -15.64 -7.90 -16.65
CA GLU A 209 -15.38 -9.03 -17.56
C GLU A 209 -14.08 -8.85 -18.36
N LYS A 210 -13.74 -7.62 -18.72
CA LYS A 210 -12.48 -7.28 -19.40
C LYS A 210 -11.28 -7.89 -18.69
N TYR A 211 -11.22 -7.77 -17.35
CA TYR A 211 -10.10 -8.25 -16.56
C TYR A 211 -10.27 -9.72 -16.15
N GLN A 212 -11.48 -10.15 -15.83
CA GLN A 212 -11.73 -11.55 -15.45
C GLN A 212 -11.36 -12.53 -16.55
N ASN A 213 -11.52 -12.15 -17.81
CA ASN A 213 -11.19 -12.97 -18.98
C ASN A 213 -9.74 -12.77 -19.49
N ALA A 214 -8.96 -11.91 -18.85
CA ALA A 214 -7.59 -11.63 -19.28
C ALA A 214 -6.70 -12.88 -19.20
N LYS A 215 -5.85 -13.07 -20.22
CA LYS A 215 -4.85 -14.13 -20.28
C LYS A 215 -3.54 -13.58 -20.86
N PHE A 216 -2.43 -13.99 -20.28
CA PHE A 216 -1.09 -13.63 -20.76
C PHE A 216 -0.30 -14.89 -21.01
N ALA A 217 0.27 -15.02 -22.22
CA ALA A 217 1.07 -16.18 -22.61
C ALA A 217 2.38 -16.29 -21.78
N PHE A 218 2.88 -15.17 -21.26
CA PHE A 218 4.09 -15.12 -20.44
C PHE A 218 3.87 -15.44 -18.95
N LEU A 219 2.62 -15.66 -18.51
CA LEU A 219 2.28 -16.11 -17.17
C LEU A 219 1.85 -17.59 -17.18
N LYS A 220 2.36 -18.34 -16.20
CA LYS A 220 2.07 -19.77 -16.05
C LYS A 220 1.11 -20.02 -14.88
#